data_3e923f394d4ee3a29e9c00b9497c2518
#
_entry.id   3e923f394d4ee3a29e9c00b9497c2518
#
_cell.length_a   1.000
_cell.length_b   1.000
_cell.length_c   1.000
_cell.angle_alpha   90.00
_cell.angle_beta   90.00
_cell.angle_gamma   90.00
#
_symmetry.space_group_name_H-M   'P 1'
#
loop_
_entity.id
_entity.type
_entity.pdbx_description
1 polymer ?
#
loop_
_entity_poly.entity_id
_entity_poly.type
_entity_poly.pdbx_seq_one_letter_code
_entity_poly.pdbx_strand_id
1 'polypeptide(L)'
;MYTRAVLDNGLRVITSTMPHSRSVSLVILVGAGSCYESKEEAGISHFVEHLFFKGIYRRPTSKEISQDIEGVGGIINGGTDKELTIFWCKVASAHFSIALDVLSDLLLNSRFDSKEIERERGVISEEIKMNLDLPQQRVSAIIDELLWPEQPLGREVIGYKETVSSITRRQLLDHVGHRYMPNNTVLSIAGGIQREEAMTQIQPLFDKWAAGELLTGYVTDDKQGKSRLRIEPRDIEQAHLCLAVHGVSHTHPQRFAHDLLSTALGGGMSSRLFMEIRERRGLAYDIHSYTEHFLEGGAFSIYAGVDPKKTEIAVAAILEELFQLRQGIAAGELTRAKELSKGRLHLRLEDSRNVALWYGAQEILTQQILSIDDVISIVDAITLDELREVADRILTESGLNLAVTGPVNEEEPLRQMLEV
;
A
#
# COMPACT_ATOMS: atom_id res chain seq x y z
N MET A 1 -16.71 -8.46 14.65
CA MET A 1 -16.55 -7.56 15.83
C MET A 1 -15.12 -7.66 16.30
N TYR A 2 -14.45 -6.57 16.64
CA TYR A 2 -13.09 -6.54 17.15
C TYR A 2 -13.06 -6.08 18.61
N THR A 3 -11.97 -6.35 19.31
CA THR A 3 -11.67 -5.77 20.62
C THR A 3 -10.29 -5.11 20.57
N ARG A 4 -10.13 -4.05 21.33
CA ARG A 4 -8.89 -3.26 21.42
C ARG A 4 -8.38 -3.29 22.85
N ALA A 5 -7.10 -3.56 23.02
CA ALA A 5 -6.38 -3.42 24.29
C ALA A 5 -5.09 -2.60 24.05
N VAL A 6 -4.63 -1.95 25.11
CA VAL A 6 -3.33 -1.24 25.11
C VAL A 6 -2.55 -1.76 26.31
N LEU A 7 -1.34 -2.27 26.09
CA LEU A 7 -0.44 -2.69 27.16
C LEU A 7 0.19 -1.46 27.83
N ASP A 8 0.74 -1.62 29.03
CA ASP A 8 1.34 -0.52 29.80
C ASP A 8 2.49 0.18 29.08
N ASN A 9 3.17 -0.52 28.18
CA ASN A 9 4.22 0.04 27.31
C ASN A 9 3.70 0.72 26.03
N GLY A 10 2.37 0.81 25.84
CA GLY A 10 1.74 1.44 24.70
C GLY A 10 1.53 0.54 23.48
N LEU A 11 1.90 -0.72 23.51
CA LEU A 11 1.57 -1.66 22.42
C LEU A 11 0.05 -1.83 22.32
N ARG A 12 -0.48 -1.56 21.15
CA ARG A 12 -1.91 -1.72 20.84
C ARG A 12 -2.16 -3.13 20.30
N VAL A 13 -3.11 -3.81 20.88
CA VAL A 13 -3.49 -5.19 20.49
C VAL A 13 -4.93 -5.17 20.03
N ILE A 14 -5.16 -5.60 18.78
CA ILE A 14 -6.48 -5.79 18.20
C ILE A 14 -6.74 -7.28 18.08
N THR A 15 -7.90 -7.74 18.55
CA THR A 15 -8.31 -9.14 18.38
C THR A 15 -9.69 -9.20 17.72
N SER A 16 -9.84 -10.06 16.71
CA SER A 16 -11.09 -10.33 16.00
C SER A 16 -11.33 -11.84 15.96
N THR A 17 -12.18 -12.33 16.85
CA THR A 17 -12.55 -13.75 16.85
C THR A 17 -13.42 -14.07 15.65
N MET A 18 -13.02 -15.08 14.86
CA MET A 18 -13.77 -15.65 13.75
C MET A 18 -14.13 -17.10 14.09
N PRO A 19 -15.32 -17.36 14.68
CA PRO A 19 -15.62 -18.65 15.29
C PRO A 19 -15.60 -19.85 14.33
N HIS A 20 -15.82 -19.61 13.05
CA HIS A 20 -15.84 -20.64 12.01
C HIS A 20 -14.48 -20.83 11.31
N SER A 21 -13.50 -19.96 11.59
CA SER A 21 -12.16 -20.08 11.01
C SER A 21 -11.37 -21.18 11.71
N ARG A 22 -10.72 -22.03 10.91
CA ARG A 22 -9.76 -23.04 11.39
C ARG A 22 -8.33 -22.52 11.44
N SER A 23 -8.10 -21.31 10.97
CA SER A 23 -6.82 -20.63 10.97
C SER A 23 -6.85 -19.37 11.82
N VAL A 24 -5.66 -18.95 12.24
CA VAL A 24 -5.44 -17.66 12.89
C VAL A 24 -4.31 -16.93 12.16
N SER A 25 -4.50 -15.62 11.99
CA SER A 25 -3.49 -14.74 11.44
C SER A 25 -3.06 -13.73 12.51
N LEU A 26 -1.75 -13.56 12.64
CA LEU A 26 -1.11 -12.55 13.45
C LEU A 26 -0.45 -11.55 12.48
N VAL A 27 -0.68 -10.28 12.70
CA VAL A 27 -0.11 -9.20 11.89
C VAL A 27 0.47 -8.16 12.83
N ILE A 28 1.76 -7.90 12.70
CA ILE A 28 2.47 -6.81 13.36
C ILE A 28 2.57 -5.67 12.34
N LEU A 29 2.04 -4.51 12.69
CA LEU A 29 2.15 -3.29 11.87
C LEU A 29 2.98 -2.28 12.64
N VAL A 30 4.01 -1.76 12.01
CA VAL A 30 4.89 -0.73 12.57
C VAL A 30 4.74 0.55 11.76
N GLY A 31 4.61 1.69 12.42
CA GLY A 31 4.59 3.01 11.79
C GLY A 31 5.98 3.40 11.28
N ALA A 32 6.48 2.62 10.32
CA ALA A 32 7.76 2.77 9.66
C ALA A 32 7.58 2.42 8.18
N GLY A 33 8.06 3.29 7.28
CA GLY A 33 7.96 3.13 5.84
C GLY A 33 8.74 4.22 5.15
N SER A 34 8.77 4.22 3.82
CA SER A 34 9.64 5.11 3.04
C SER A 34 9.35 6.61 3.25
N CYS A 35 8.13 6.98 3.65
CA CYS A 35 7.78 8.37 3.94
C CYS A 35 8.49 8.97 5.15
N TYR A 36 8.95 8.13 6.07
CA TYR A 36 9.63 8.57 7.28
C TYR A 36 11.15 8.56 7.17
N GLU A 37 11.68 8.25 5.99
CA GLU A 37 13.11 8.20 5.72
C GLU A 37 13.66 9.56 5.30
N SER A 38 14.94 9.81 5.56
CA SER A 38 15.64 10.91 4.88
C SER A 38 15.93 10.54 3.41
N LYS A 39 16.26 11.54 2.59
CA LYS A 39 16.63 11.29 1.18
C LYS A 39 17.87 10.39 1.06
N GLU A 40 18.81 10.57 1.99
CA GLU A 40 20.08 9.84 2.07
C GLU A 40 19.90 8.40 2.52
N GLU A 41 18.82 8.10 3.23
CA GLU A 41 18.51 6.78 3.80
C GLU A 41 17.37 6.09 3.06
N ALA A 42 16.98 6.58 1.87
CA ALA A 42 15.89 5.99 1.09
C ALA A 42 16.11 4.48 0.87
N GLY A 43 15.10 3.69 1.25
CA GLY A 43 15.14 2.22 1.23
C GLY A 43 15.55 1.56 2.55
N ILE A 44 15.83 2.32 3.61
CA ILE A 44 16.25 1.74 4.89
C ILE A 44 15.15 0.91 5.55
N SER A 45 13.88 1.31 5.45
CA SER A 45 12.75 0.55 6.00
C SER A 45 12.60 -0.81 5.32
N HIS A 46 12.71 -0.85 4.00
CA HIS A 46 12.68 -2.07 3.23
C HIS A 46 13.89 -2.96 3.54
N PHE A 47 15.08 -2.38 3.65
CA PHE A 47 16.27 -3.13 4.02
C PHE A 47 16.15 -3.75 5.43
N VAL A 48 15.61 -3.01 6.39
CA VAL A 48 15.33 -3.49 7.74
C VAL A 48 14.34 -4.65 7.72
N GLU A 49 13.26 -4.57 6.92
CA GLU A 49 12.29 -5.65 6.75
C GLU A 49 12.97 -6.95 6.32
N HIS A 50 13.81 -6.93 5.28
CA HIS A 50 14.58 -8.09 4.84
C HIS A 50 15.41 -8.70 5.97
N LEU A 51 16.09 -7.85 6.75
CA LEU A 51 17.02 -8.29 7.79
C LEU A 51 16.33 -8.96 8.99
N PHE A 52 15.09 -8.64 9.26
CA PHE A 52 14.32 -9.33 10.31
C PHE A 52 14.21 -10.83 10.07
N PHE A 53 14.18 -11.27 8.82
CA PHE A 53 14.11 -12.68 8.44
C PHE A 53 15.47 -13.38 8.33
N LYS A 54 16.60 -12.71 8.63
CA LYS A 54 17.96 -13.25 8.39
C LYS A 54 18.66 -13.81 9.63
N GLY A 55 17.93 -13.96 10.71
CA GLY A 55 18.40 -14.64 11.91
C GLY A 55 18.11 -13.87 13.19
N ILE A 56 17.63 -14.63 14.15
CA ILE A 56 17.36 -14.24 15.52
C ILE A 56 18.20 -15.11 16.48
N TYR A 57 18.28 -14.74 17.74
CA TYR A 57 19.18 -15.48 18.66
C TYR A 57 18.79 -16.96 18.80
N ARG A 58 17.51 -17.29 18.84
CA ARG A 58 17.06 -18.69 18.97
C ARG A 58 16.97 -19.45 17.64
N ARG A 59 16.88 -18.70 16.53
CA ARG A 59 16.82 -19.24 15.16
C ARG A 59 17.85 -18.47 14.31
N PRO A 60 19.13 -18.90 14.34
CA PRO A 60 20.24 -18.14 13.74
C PRO A 60 20.17 -17.94 12.24
N THR A 61 19.32 -18.66 11.52
CA THR A 61 19.21 -18.60 10.05
C THR A 61 17.76 -18.40 9.60
N SER A 62 17.58 -17.84 8.40
CA SER A 62 16.27 -17.72 7.75
C SER A 62 15.58 -19.08 7.57
N LYS A 63 16.36 -20.13 7.31
CA LYS A 63 15.84 -21.49 7.18
C LYS A 63 15.15 -21.97 8.46
N GLU A 64 15.77 -21.73 9.64
CA GLU A 64 15.20 -22.14 10.92
C GLU A 64 13.94 -21.35 11.26
N ILE A 65 13.90 -20.04 10.91
CA ILE A 65 12.70 -19.22 11.05
C ILE A 65 11.56 -19.79 10.19
N SER A 66 11.83 -20.06 8.92
CA SER A 66 10.84 -20.61 7.99
C SER A 66 10.38 -22.00 8.40
N GLN A 67 11.30 -22.88 8.82
CA GLN A 67 10.98 -24.26 9.20
C GLN A 67 10.00 -24.38 10.36
N ASP A 68 10.06 -23.48 11.34
CA ASP A 68 9.13 -23.51 12.47
C ASP A 68 7.69 -23.21 12.04
N ILE A 69 7.51 -22.35 11.05
CA ILE A 69 6.18 -21.99 10.53
C ILE A 69 5.72 -22.99 9.45
N GLU A 70 6.57 -23.27 8.48
CA GLU A 70 6.27 -24.20 7.39
C GLU A 70 6.07 -25.63 7.91
N GLY A 71 6.82 -26.02 8.97
CA GLY A 71 6.72 -27.32 9.62
C GLY A 71 5.34 -27.60 10.23
N VAL A 72 4.55 -26.57 10.51
CA VAL A 72 3.15 -26.69 10.95
C VAL A 72 2.15 -26.30 9.84
N GLY A 73 2.61 -26.19 8.60
CA GLY A 73 1.79 -25.83 7.43
C GLY A 73 1.38 -24.36 7.41
N GLY A 74 2.12 -23.49 8.10
CA GLY A 74 1.88 -22.06 8.17
C GLY A 74 2.59 -21.29 7.05
N ILE A 75 2.29 -20.00 7.00
CA ILE A 75 2.88 -19.03 6.08
C ILE A 75 3.35 -17.85 6.90
N ILE A 76 4.58 -17.38 6.67
CA ILE A 76 5.14 -16.15 7.24
C ILE A 76 5.68 -15.26 6.13
N ASN A 77 5.47 -13.95 6.25
CA ASN A 77 6.00 -12.97 5.30
C ASN A 77 6.08 -11.58 5.94
N GLY A 78 6.74 -10.66 5.25
CA GLY A 78 6.80 -9.23 5.55
C GLY A 78 6.51 -8.40 4.31
N GLY A 79 6.42 -7.11 4.50
CA GLY A 79 6.31 -6.13 3.43
C GLY A 79 6.43 -4.72 3.97
N THR A 80 7.05 -3.88 3.20
CA THR A 80 7.20 -2.45 3.49
C THR A 80 6.43 -1.64 2.46
N ASP A 81 5.72 -0.63 2.94
CA ASP A 81 4.99 0.34 2.14
C ASP A 81 5.48 1.76 2.47
N LYS A 82 4.84 2.76 1.92
CA LYS A 82 5.20 4.17 2.16
C LYS A 82 5.07 4.56 3.64
N GLU A 83 4.07 4.05 4.37
CA GLU A 83 3.78 4.42 5.75
C GLU A 83 3.98 3.31 6.78
N LEU A 84 3.97 2.06 6.34
CA LEU A 84 3.98 0.89 7.24
C LEU A 84 5.01 -0.14 6.84
N THR A 85 5.59 -0.80 7.84
CA THR A 85 6.22 -2.11 7.69
C THR A 85 5.38 -3.14 8.42
N ILE A 86 5.11 -4.24 7.75
CA ILE A 86 4.15 -5.26 8.18
C ILE A 86 4.85 -6.62 8.23
N PHE A 87 4.69 -7.34 9.33
CA PHE A 87 5.09 -8.75 9.46
C PHE A 87 3.85 -9.56 9.79
N TRP A 88 3.66 -10.68 9.13
CA TRP A 88 2.49 -11.49 9.38
C TRP A 88 2.77 -12.98 9.31
N CYS A 89 1.98 -13.72 10.05
CA CYS A 89 2.00 -15.17 10.05
C CYS A 89 0.56 -15.69 10.06
N LYS A 90 0.30 -16.74 9.27
CA LYS A 90 -0.98 -17.45 9.24
C LYS A 90 -0.75 -18.93 9.46
N VAL A 91 -1.41 -19.50 10.47
CA VAL A 91 -1.30 -20.91 10.86
C VAL A 91 -2.68 -21.50 11.15
N ALA A 92 -2.76 -22.83 11.28
CA ALA A 92 -3.93 -23.43 11.90
C ALA A 92 -4.06 -22.94 13.36
N SER A 93 -5.28 -22.74 13.86
CA SER A 93 -5.52 -22.14 15.18
C SER A 93 -4.79 -22.84 16.32
N ALA A 94 -4.63 -24.18 16.25
CA ALA A 94 -3.88 -24.95 17.22
C ALA A 94 -2.38 -24.57 17.33
N HIS A 95 -1.84 -23.85 16.35
CA HIS A 95 -0.43 -23.46 16.30
C HIS A 95 -0.21 -21.94 16.55
N PHE A 96 -1.21 -21.27 17.15
CA PHE A 96 -1.13 -19.86 17.49
C PHE A 96 0.14 -19.51 18.28
N SER A 97 0.46 -20.31 19.30
CA SER A 97 1.64 -20.08 20.16
C SER A 97 2.96 -20.13 19.39
N ILE A 98 3.08 -20.98 18.36
CA ILE A 98 4.27 -21.05 17.49
C ILE A 98 4.38 -19.76 16.66
N ALA A 99 3.29 -19.34 16.04
CA ALA A 99 3.26 -18.11 15.22
C ALA A 99 3.59 -16.88 16.07
N LEU A 100 3.02 -16.78 17.27
CA LEU A 100 3.29 -15.68 18.20
C LEU A 100 4.75 -15.69 18.67
N ASP A 101 5.30 -16.85 19.01
CA ASP A 101 6.70 -16.99 19.43
C ASP A 101 7.67 -16.56 18.31
N VAL A 102 7.45 -17.01 17.08
CA VAL A 102 8.31 -16.66 15.94
C VAL A 102 8.25 -15.18 15.64
N LEU A 103 7.04 -14.59 15.51
CA LEU A 103 6.89 -13.17 15.18
C LEU A 103 7.40 -12.25 16.29
N SER A 104 7.16 -12.58 17.56
CA SER A 104 7.67 -11.77 18.67
C SER A 104 9.20 -11.86 18.76
N ASP A 105 9.79 -13.03 18.56
CA ASP A 105 11.23 -13.23 18.58
C ASP A 105 11.91 -12.50 17.40
N LEU A 106 11.29 -12.57 16.22
CA LEU A 106 11.73 -11.82 15.03
C LEU A 106 11.78 -10.31 15.31
N LEU A 107 10.73 -9.75 15.89
CA LEU A 107 10.65 -8.32 16.16
C LEU A 107 11.61 -7.87 17.29
N LEU A 108 11.75 -8.67 18.35
CA LEU A 108 12.46 -8.25 19.56
C LEU A 108 13.93 -8.67 19.59
N ASN A 109 14.32 -9.72 18.85
CA ASN A 109 15.61 -10.38 19.02
C ASN A 109 16.38 -10.59 17.71
N SER A 110 16.09 -9.84 16.65
CA SER A 110 16.84 -9.89 15.39
C SER A 110 18.29 -9.43 15.56
N ARG A 111 19.21 -10.14 14.88
CA ARG A 111 20.66 -9.99 15.11
C ARG A 111 21.32 -8.89 14.29
N PHE A 112 20.78 -8.58 13.12
CA PHE A 112 21.38 -7.64 12.16
C PHE A 112 22.89 -7.93 11.93
N ASP A 113 23.19 -9.20 11.64
CA ASP A 113 24.56 -9.67 11.44
C ASP A 113 25.19 -9.00 10.22
N SER A 114 26.45 -8.54 10.35
CA SER A 114 27.12 -7.78 9.30
C SER A 114 27.27 -8.58 7.99
N LYS A 115 27.43 -9.92 8.07
CA LYS A 115 27.53 -10.75 6.85
C LYS A 115 26.18 -10.85 6.14
N GLU A 116 25.09 -10.97 6.90
CA GLU A 116 23.75 -11.01 6.33
C GLU A 116 23.35 -9.63 5.76
N ILE A 117 23.77 -8.53 6.38
CA ILE A 117 23.58 -7.18 5.82
C ILE A 117 24.21 -7.07 4.43
N GLU A 118 25.47 -7.49 4.27
CA GLU A 118 26.14 -7.42 2.96
C GLU A 118 25.51 -8.37 1.94
N ARG A 119 25.01 -9.53 2.38
CA ARG A 119 24.31 -10.47 1.50
C ARG A 119 22.98 -9.87 1.01
N GLU A 120 22.18 -9.32 1.93
CA GLU A 120 20.88 -8.73 1.59
C GLU A 120 21.02 -7.44 0.78
N ARG A 121 22.07 -6.66 1.00
CA ARG A 121 22.39 -5.52 0.11
C ARG A 121 22.51 -5.95 -1.35
N GLY A 122 23.13 -7.10 -1.59
CA GLY A 122 23.19 -7.71 -2.93
C GLY A 122 21.81 -8.11 -3.45
N VAL A 123 21.00 -8.74 -2.62
CA VAL A 123 19.62 -9.17 -2.98
C VAL A 123 18.75 -7.95 -3.34
N ILE A 124 18.74 -6.92 -2.49
CA ILE A 124 17.97 -5.69 -2.73
C ILE A 124 18.47 -4.97 -3.99
N SER A 125 19.77 -4.97 -4.24
CA SER A 125 20.33 -4.38 -5.48
C SER A 125 19.84 -5.11 -6.74
N GLU A 126 19.64 -6.42 -6.70
CA GLU A 126 19.03 -7.17 -7.82
C GLU A 126 17.52 -6.93 -7.90
N GLU A 127 16.84 -6.77 -6.78
CA GLU A 127 15.42 -6.43 -6.74
C GLU A 127 15.15 -5.03 -7.32
N ILE A 128 16.00 -4.03 -7.02
CA ILE A 128 15.95 -2.71 -7.65
C ILE A 128 16.04 -2.84 -9.18
N LYS A 129 16.98 -3.65 -9.69
CA LYS A 129 17.10 -3.86 -11.14
C LYS A 129 15.84 -4.53 -11.71
N MET A 130 15.33 -5.54 -11.02
CA MET A 130 14.09 -6.23 -11.43
C MET A 130 12.91 -5.25 -11.51
N ASN A 131 12.73 -4.37 -10.51
CA ASN A 131 11.65 -3.38 -10.51
C ASN A 131 11.83 -2.36 -11.63
N LEU A 132 13.08 -1.95 -11.91
CA LEU A 132 13.37 -1.10 -13.05
C LEU A 132 13.04 -1.78 -14.39
N ASP A 133 13.23 -3.09 -14.51
CA ASP A 133 12.94 -3.86 -15.73
C ASP A 133 11.44 -4.13 -15.93
N LEU A 134 10.61 -4.01 -14.88
CA LEU A 134 9.17 -4.20 -14.95
C LEU A 134 8.46 -2.89 -15.33
N PRO A 135 7.93 -2.74 -16.58
CA PRO A 135 7.41 -1.45 -17.06
C PRO A 135 6.24 -0.91 -16.24
N GLN A 136 5.39 -1.80 -15.73
CA GLN A 136 4.26 -1.44 -14.88
C GLN A 136 4.72 -0.86 -13.54
N GLN A 137 5.72 -1.46 -12.91
CA GLN A 137 6.32 -0.96 -11.68
C GLN A 137 7.00 0.40 -11.93
N ARG A 138 7.73 0.49 -13.06
CA ARG A 138 8.46 1.70 -13.42
C ARG A 138 7.54 2.89 -13.68
N VAL A 139 6.45 2.71 -14.42
CA VAL A 139 5.49 3.80 -14.67
C VAL A 139 4.79 4.25 -13.39
N SER A 140 4.54 3.34 -12.45
CA SER A 140 4.00 3.68 -11.12
C SER A 140 5.00 4.48 -10.29
N ALA A 141 6.28 4.14 -10.31
CA ALA A 141 7.31 4.94 -9.63
C ALA A 141 7.44 6.35 -10.24
N ILE A 142 7.39 6.47 -11.58
CA ILE A 142 7.45 7.77 -12.26
C ILE A 142 6.25 8.63 -11.91
N ILE A 143 5.04 8.08 -11.83
CA ILE A 143 3.85 8.86 -11.49
C ILE A 143 3.89 9.38 -10.07
N ASP A 144 4.42 8.61 -9.11
CA ASP A 144 4.62 9.06 -7.73
C ASP A 144 5.61 10.23 -7.67
N GLU A 145 6.73 10.15 -8.40
CA GLU A 145 7.70 11.24 -8.51
C GLU A 145 7.09 12.52 -9.13
N LEU A 146 6.15 12.37 -10.08
CA LEU A 146 5.45 13.49 -10.68
C LEU A 146 4.43 14.10 -9.73
N LEU A 147 3.69 13.31 -9.00
CA LEU A 147 2.73 13.79 -8.00
C LEU A 147 3.46 14.52 -6.87
N TRP A 148 4.53 13.95 -6.32
CA TRP A 148 5.24 14.47 -5.16
C TRP A 148 6.75 14.67 -5.42
N PRO A 149 7.14 15.65 -6.29
CA PRO A 149 8.54 15.87 -6.64
C PRO A 149 9.37 16.22 -5.40
N GLU A 150 10.49 15.50 -5.22
CA GLU A 150 11.42 15.69 -4.09
C GLU A 150 10.80 15.51 -2.69
N GLN A 151 9.58 14.99 -2.60
CA GLN A 151 8.85 14.79 -1.36
C GLN A 151 8.88 13.31 -0.93
N PRO A 152 8.56 13.01 0.36
CA PRO A 152 8.54 11.64 0.88
C PRO A 152 7.67 10.67 0.09
N LEU A 153 6.45 11.06 -0.27
CA LEU A 153 5.51 10.22 -1.03
C LEU A 153 5.97 9.90 -2.46
N GLY A 154 6.82 10.76 -3.06
CA GLY A 154 7.36 10.54 -4.40
C GLY A 154 8.56 9.59 -4.46
N ARG A 155 9.06 9.10 -3.30
CA ARG A 155 10.23 8.20 -3.26
C ARG A 155 9.82 6.74 -3.42
N GLU A 156 10.69 5.95 -4.05
CA GLU A 156 10.52 4.51 -4.16
C GLU A 156 10.75 3.84 -2.80
N VAL A 157 9.88 2.92 -2.42
CA VAL A 157 9.94 2.19 -1.13
C VAL A 157 11.22 1.37 -1.01
N ILE A 158 11.65 0.76 -2.12
CA ILE A 158 12.87 -0.06 -2.17
C ILE A 158 14.16 0.79 -2.06
N GLY A 159 14.05 2.12 -2.22
CA GLY A 159 15.18 3.03 -2.28
C GLY A 159 15.88 3.00 -3.65
N TYR A 160 17.11 3.48 -3.65
CA TYR A 160 17.93 3.60 -4.85
C TYR A 160 19.25 2.86 -4.66
N LYS A 161 19.89 2.46 -5.77
CA LYS A 161 21.18 1.75 -5.72
C LYS A 161 22.21 2.48 -4.88
N GLU A 162 22.27 3.79 -5.01
CA GLU A 162 23.21 4.67 -4.32
C GLU A 162 22.96 4.69 -2.81
N THR A 163 21.71 4.87 -2.40
CA THR A 163 21.32 4.91 -0.98
C THR A 163 21.48 3.55 -0.33
N VAL A 164 20.94 2.48 -0.91
CA VAL A 164 21.07 1.11 -0.37
C VAL A 164 22.53 0.68 -0.26
N SER A 165 23.41 1.10 -1.19
CA SER A 165 24.85 0.80 -1.12
C SER A 165 25.54 1.47 0.05
N SER A 166 25.08 2.65 0.47
CA SER A 166 25.72 3.48 1.50
C SER A 166 25.17 3.23 2.91
N ILE A 167 23.99 2.65 3.06
CA ILE A 167 23.37 2.38 4.37
C ILE A 167 24.29 1.50 5.22
N THR A 168 24.65 1.98 6.39
CA THR A 168 25.51 1.29 7.34
C THR A 168 24.71 0.48 8.36
N ARG A 169 25.36 -0.53 8.98
CA ARG A 169 24.73 -1.29 10.09
C ARG A 169 24.26 -0.37 11.23
N ARG A 170 25.00 0.70 11.51
CA ARG A 170 24.62 1.65 12.55
C ARG A 170 23.29 2.32 12.21
N GLN A 171 23.12 2.84 11.02
CA GLN A 171 21.88 3.46 10.57
C GLN A 171 20.69 2.49 10.63
N LEU A 172 20.90 1.22 10.22
CA LEU A 172 19.88 0.17 10.34
C LEU A 172 19.42 -0.02 11.79
N LEU A 173 20.38 -0.12 12.72
CA LEU A 173 20.07 -0.29 14.15
C LEU A 173 19.43 0.98 14.75
N ASP A 174 19.90 2.16 14.36
CA ASP A 174 19.34 3.45 14.80
C ASP A 174 17.88 3.57 14.27
N HIS A 175 17.61 3.19 13.01
CA HIS A 175 16.27 3.17 12.45
C HIS A 175 15.34 2.23 13.24
N VAL A 176 15.78 1.01 13.53
CA VAL A 176 15.03 0.06 14.37
C VAL A 176 14.79 0.65 15.75
N GLY A 177 15.80 1.21 16.40
CA GLY A 177 15.69 1.78 17.74
C GLY A 177 14.71 2.95 17.84
N HIS A 178 14.51 3.70 16.75
CA HIS A 178 13.64 4.88 16.73
C HIS A 178 12.23 4.60 16.17
N ARG A 179 12.04 3.52 15.41
CA ARG A 179 10.76 3.24 14.76
C ARG A 179 10.07 2.00 15.31
N TYR A 180 10.82 0.96 15.65
CA TYR A 180 10.27 -0.31 16.11
C TYR A 180 10.12 -0.32 17.64
N MET A 181 9.09 0.38 18.11
CA MET A 181 8.76 0.58 19.52
C MET A 181 7.31 0.17 19.78
N PRO A 182 6.95 -0.28 21.00
CA PRO A 182 5.60 -0.77 21.27
C PRO A 182 4.53 0.29 21.02
N ASN A 183 4.77 1.54 21.39
CA ASN A 183 3.85 2.65 21.18
C ASN A 183 3.73 3.11 19.71
N ASN A 184 4.64 2.65 18.83
CA ASN A 184 4.56 2.81 17.36
C ASN A 184 4.11 1.53 16.65
N THR A 185 3.58 0.54 17.38
CA THR A 185 3.25 -0.78 16.84
C THR A 185 1.82 -1.18 17.18
N VAL A 186 1.20 -1.90 16.27
CA VAL A 186 -0.07 -2.60 16.48
C VAL A 186 0.14 -4.09 16.22
N LEU A 187 -0.25 -4.93 17.17
CA LEU A 187 -0.40 -6.36 16.96
C LEU A 187 -1.88 -6.66 16.71
N SER A 188 -2.21 -7.06 15.50
CA SER A 188 -3.57 -7.38 15.10
C SER A 188 -3.72 -8.88 14.84
N ILE A 189 -4.75 -9.49 15.43
CA ILE A 189 -4.98 -10.92 15.39
C ILE A 189 -6.41 -11.18 14.94
N ALA A 190 -6.59 -12.06 13.97
CA ALA A 190 -7.92 -12.51 13.57
C ALA A 190 -7.95 -14.00 13.29
N GLY A 191 -9.07 -14.65 13.58
CA GLY A 191 -9.24 -16.08 13.32
C GLY A 191 -9.87 -16.86 14.46
N GLY A 192 -9.63 -18.16 14.45
CA GLY A 192 -10.18 -19.11 15.44
C GLY A 192 -9.41 -19.09 16.78
N ILE A 193 -9.38 -17.95 17.44
CA ILE A 193 -8.77 -17.75 18.76
C ILE A 193 -9.66 -16.86 19.63
N GLN A 194 -9.66 -17.12 20.94
CA GLN A 194 -10.35 -16.26 21.91
C GLN A 194 -9.40 -15.17 22.41
N ARG A 195 -9.95 -13.99 22.69
CA ARG A 195 -9.19 -12.83 23.17
C ARG A 195 -8.37 -13.14 24.41
N GLU A 196 -9.00 -13.77 25.40
CA GLU A 196 -8.39 -14.05 26.70
C GLU A 196 -7.19 -14.98 26.56
N GLU A 197 -7.30 -16.00 25.71
CA GLU A 197 -6.22 -16.92 25.36
C GLU A 197 -5.07 -16.18 24.67
N ALA A 198 -5.37 -15.34 23.70
CA ALA A 198 -4.37 -14.53 23.00
C ALA A 198 -3.64 -13.59 23.96
N MET A 199 -4.37 -12.81 24.77
CA MET A 199 -3.78 -11.83 25.70
C MET A 199 -2.90 -12.47 26.76
N THR A 200 -3.28 -13.64 27.29
CA THR A 200 -2.48 -14.39 28.27
C THR A 200 -1.10 -14.76 27.72
N GLN A 201 -0.98 -15.03 26.41
CA GLN A 201 0.29 -15.36 25.78
C GLN A 201 1.06 -14.11 25.30
N ILE A 202 0.36 -13.05 24.87
CA ILE A 202 0.98 -11.82 24.33
C ILE A 202 1.67 -11.02 25.43
N GLN A 203 0.97 -10.76 26.52
CA GLN A 203 1.42 -9.83 27.55
C GLN A 203 2.82 -10.17 28.08
N PRO A 204 3.15 -11.40 28.50
CA PRO A 204 4.49 -11.72 29.00
C PRO A 204 5.63 -11.53 28.00
N LEU A 205 5.34 -11.62 26.69
CA LEU A 205 6.34 -11.50 25.63
C LEU A 205 6.74 -10.04 25.40
N PHE A 206 5.80 -9.13 25.54
CA PHE A 206 5.98 -7.73 25.19
C PHE A 206 6.13 -6.78 26.38
N ASP A 207 5.87 -7.19 27.61
CA ASP A 207 5.91 -6.34 28.82
C ASP A 207 7.25 -5.61 28.99
N LYS A 208 8.36 -6.21 28.56
CA LYS A 208 9.71 -5.63 28.72
C LYS A 208 10.16 -4.79 27.51
N TRP A 209 9.37 -4.75 26.46
CA TRP A 209 9.68 -3.92 25.31
C TRP A 209 9.47 -2.44 25.63
N ALA A 210 10.56 -1.68 25.67
CA ALA A 210 10.54 -0.30 26.14
C ALA A 210 9.89 0.63 25.10
N ALA A 211 8.97 1.48 25.56
CA ALA A 211 8.44 2.57 24.75
C ALA A 211 9.51 3.64 24.52
N GLY A 212 9.36 4.39 23.44
CA GLY A 212 10.25 5.49 23.08
C GLY A 212 9.49 6.73 22.65
N GLU A 213 10.23 7.77 22.28
CA GLU A 213 9.66 8.99 21.73
C GLU A 213 9.22 8.76 20.29
N LEU A 214 7.96 9.04 19.99
CA LEU A 214 7.45 8.96 18.63
C LEU A 214 8.04 10.09 17.80
N LEU A 215 8.71 9.73 16.72
CA LEU A 215 9.19 10.71 15.75
C LEU A 215 8.02 11.37 15.03
N THR A 216 8.21 12.62 14.63
CA THR A 216 7.24 13.38 13.84
C THR A 216 6.92 12.65 12.53
N GLY A 217 5.69 12.82 12.05
CA GLY A 217 5.28 12.36 10.73
C GLY A 217 6.03 13.06 9.60
N TYR A 218 5.67 12.76 8.40
CA TYR A 218 6.11 13.48 7.21
C TYR A 218 5.06 14.53 6.81
N VAL A 219 5.45 15.46 5.94
CA VAL A 219 4.54 16.48 5.40
C VAL A 219 4.60 16.42 3.89
N THR A 220 3.46 16.59 3.23
CA THR A 220 3.37 16.73 1.78
C THR A 220 2.74 18.06 1.39
N ASP A 221 3.11 18.54 0.20
CA ASP A 221 2.47 19.69 -0.46
C ASP A 221 1.89 19.22 -1.80
N ASP A 222 0.58 19.19 -1.88
CA ASP A 222 -0.17 18.76 -3.06
C ASP A 222 -0.44 19.92 -4.05
N LYS A 223 0.16 21.10 -3.81
CA LYS A 223 0.00 22.25 -4.69
C LYS A 223 0.65 22.02 -6.04
N GLN A 224 -0.16 22.07 -7.07
CA GLN A 224 0.26 21.93 -8.44
C GLN A 224 -0.32 23.05 -9.31
N GLY A 225 0.58 23.81 -9.98
CA GLY A 225 0.18 24.95 -10.81
C GLY A 225 0.08 24.66 -12.30
N LYS A 226 0.56 23.51 -12.76
CA LYS A 226 0.50 23.07 -14.16
C LYS A 226 0.57 21.55 -14.26
N SER A 227 0.05 21.00 -15.37
CA SER A 227 0.20 19.58 -15.69
C SER A 227 1.68 19.16 -15.80
N ARG A 228 1.95 17.89 -15.52
CA ARG A 228 3.31 17.34 -15.59
C ARG A 228 3.31 16.10 -16.49
N LEU A 229 4.36 15.98 -17.30
CA LEU A 229 4.58 14.84 -18.19
C LEU A 229 6.01 14.33 -18.05
N ARG A 230 6.16 13.01 -18.00
CA ARG A 230 7.46 12.36 -18.12
C ARG A 230 7.34 11.12 -19.00
N ILE A 231 8.15 11.08 -20.04
CA ILE A 231 8.31 9.91 -20.91
C ILE A 231 9.68 9.31 -20.60
N GLU A 232 9.71 8.00 -20.36
CA GLU A 232 10.93 7.23 -20.26
C GLU A 232 10.97 6.24 -21.42
N PRO A 233 11.72 6.55 -22.51
CA PRO A 233 11.81 5.68 -23.68
C PRO A 233 12.47 4.34 -23.32
N ARG A 234 11.82 3.23 -23.72
CA ARG A 234 12.32 1.86 -23.56
C ARG A 234 11.99 1.02 -24.77
N ASP A 235 12.91 0.12 -25.10
CA ASP A 235 12.73 -0.86 -26.20
C ASP A 235 11.97 -2.09 -25.66
N ILE A 236 10.64 -1.97 -25.61
CA ILE A 236 9.70 -3.00 -25.16
C ILE A 236 8.48 -3.04 -26.08
N GLU A 237 7.70 -4.12 -26.05
CA GLU A 237 6.58 -4.33 -26.99
C GLU A 237 5.37 -3.39 -26.77
N GLN A 238 5.13 -2.97 -25.53
CA GLN A 238 3.98 -2.13 -25.16
C GLN A 238 4.43 -0.79 -24.59
N ALA A 239 3.60 0.22 -24.73
CA ALA A 239 3.69 1.42 -23.92
C ALA A 239 2.82 1.28 -22.66
N HIS A 240 3.40 1.55 -21.51
CA HIS A 240 2.71 1.58 -20.24
C HIS A 240 2.54 3.03 -19.82
N LEU A 241 1.33 3.42 -19.50
CA LEU A 241 1.02 4.78 -19.08
C LEU A 241 0.30 4.79 -17.74
N CYS A 242 0.57 5.81 -16.95
CA CYS A 242 -0.18 6.13 -15.75
C CYS A 242 -0.56 7.60 -15.78
N LEU A 243 -1.86 7.88 -15.75
CA LEU A 243 -2.42 9.23 -15.62
C LEU A 243 -2.92 9.39 -14.19
N ALA A 244 -2.50 10.42 -13.47
CA ALA A 244 -2.90 10.63 -12.10
C ALA A 244 -3.15 12.09 -11.75
N VAL A 245 -3.97 12.28 -10.72
CA VAL A 245 -4.18 13.54 -10.02
C VAL A 245 -4.03 13.33 -8.52
N HIS A 246 -3.76 14.40 -7.77
CA HIS A 246 -3.78 14.31 -6.32
C HIS A 246 -5.17 13.89 -5.83
N GLY A 247 -5.20 12.92 -4.94
CA GLY A 247 -6.39 12.41 -4.26
C GLY A 247 -6.57 13.03 -2.88
N VAL A 248 -7.03 12.22 -1.93
CA VAL A 248 -7.30 12.66 -0.54
C VAL A 248 -6.69 11.71 0.47
N SER A 249 -6.43 12.22 1.66
CA SER A 249 -5.85 11.44 2.75
C SER A 249 -6.80 10.40 3.35
N HIS A 250 -6.24 9.47 4.14
CA HIS A 250 -7.00 8.46 4.90
C HIS A 250 -8.10 9.04 5.79
N THR A 251 -7.90 10.24 6.32
CA THR A 251 -8.83 10.89 7.24
C THR A 251 -9.84 11.80 6.57
N HIS A 252 -9.72 12.01 5.25
CA HIS A 252 -10.63 12.89 4.53
C HIS A 252 -12.06 12.33 4.50
N PRO A 253 -13.09 13.13 4.79
CA PRO A 253 -14.47 12.64 4.88
C PRO A 253 -15.01 12.04 3.56
N GLN A 254 -14.54 12.53 2.41
CA GLN A 254 -14.96 12.06 1.09
C GLN A 254 -14.09 10.94 0.49
N ARG A 255 -13.20 10.29 1.28
CA ARG A 255 -12.34 9.23 0.72
C ARG A 255 -13.13 8.11 0.06
N PHE A 256 -14.24 7.68 0.65
CA PHE A 256 -15.09 6.63 0.07
C PHE A 256 -15.80 7.06 -1.20
N ALA A 257 -16.08 8.35 -1.36
CA ALA A 257 -16.58 8.89 -2.62
C ALA A 257 -15.53 8.85 -3.72
N HIS A 258 -14.25 9.12 -3.39
CA HIS A 258 -13.12 8.92 -4.32
C HIS A 258 -12.99 7.46 -4.75
N ASP A 259 -13.08 6.50 -3.80
CA ASP A 259 -13.04 5.07 -4.08
C ASP A 259 -14.17 4.62 -5.00
N LEU A 260 -15.40 5.13 -4.77
CA LEU A 260 -16.54 4.82 -5.62
C LEU A 260 -16.42 5.44 -7.01
N LEU A 261 -15.91 6.66 -7.10
CA LEU A 261 -15.68 7.31 -8.39
C LEU A 261 -14.66 6.51 -9.21
N SER A 262 -13.56 6.08 -8.59
CA SER A 262 -12.58 5.19 -9.20
C SER A 262 -13.21 3.85 -9.60
N THR A 263 -14.02 3.24 -8.72
CA THR A 263 -14.71 1.98 -9.02
C THR A 263 -15.64 2.11 -10.24
N ALA A 264 -16.37 3.20 -10.36
CA ALA A 264 -17.24 3.46 -11.50
C ALA A 264 -16.44 3.67 -12.80
N LEU A 265 -15.31 4.38 -12.70
CA LEU A 265 -14.45 4.68 -13.85
C LEU A 265 -13.73 3.45 -14.39
N GLY A 266 -12.99 2.72 -13.55
CA GLY A 266 -12.09 1.64 -13.97
C GLY A 266 -12.01 0.42 -13.04
N GLY A 267 -12.96 0.30 -12.08
CA GLY A 267 -12.87 -0.72 -11.04
C GLY A 267 -13.23 -2.15 -11.47
N GLY A 268 -13.69 -2.40 -12.70
CA GLY A 268 -14.08 -3.74 -13.14
C GLY A 268 -14.40 -3.82 -14.63
N MET A 269 -14.71 -5.02 -15.13
CA MET A 269 -14.99 -5.25 -16.55
C MET A 269 -16.25 -4.54 -17.10
N SER A 270 -17.13 -4.06 -16.24
CA SER A 270 -18.31 -3.24 -16.62
C SER A 270 -18.10 -1.74 -16.38
N SER A 271 -16.90 -1.30 -16.05
CA SER A 271 -16.55 0.10 -15.83
C SER A 271 -16.39 0.86 -17.16
N ARG A 272 -16.42 2.19 -17.09
CA ARG A 272 -16.32 3.05 -18.29
C ARG A 272 -15.05 2.81 -19.07
N LEU A 273 -13.89 2.86 -18.42
CA LEU A 273 -12.60 2.67 -19.09
C LEU A 273 -12.50 1.29 -19.75
N PHE A 274 -12.92 0.24 -19.06
CA PHE A 274 -12.87 -1.10 -19.62
C PHE A 274 -13.76 -1.21 -20.87
N MET A 275 -15.00 -0.76 -20.78
CA MET A 275 -15.96 -0.84 -21.89
C MET A 275 -15.58 0.06 -23.07
N GLU A 276 -15.13 1.28 -22.82
CA GLU A 276 -14.81 2.23 -23.90
C GLU A 276 -13.43 1.96 -24.51
N ILE A 277 -12.40 1.85 -23.67
CA ILE A 277 -11.02 1.80 -24.15
C ILE A 277 -10.64 0.39 -24.63
N ARG A 278 -11.02 -0.64 -23.84
CA ARG A 278 -10.67 -2.02 -24.18
C ARG A 278 -11.67 -2.65 -25.14
N GLU A 279 -12.96 -2.68 -24.77
CA GLU A 279 -13.95 -3.45 -25.52
C GLU A 279 -14.39 -2.75 -26.82
N ARG A 280 -14.68 -1.45 -26.76
CA ARG A 280 -15.19 -0.73 -27.94
C ARG A 280 -14.07 -0.28 -28.89
N ARG A 281 -13.01 0.34 -28.37
CA ARG A 281 -11.94 0.93 -29.19
C ARG A 281 -10.74 0.00 -29.40
N GLY A 282 -10.57 -1.04 -28.58
CA GLY A 282 -9.44 -1.99 -28.66
C GLY A 282 -8.07 -1.30 -28.52
N LEU A 283 -7.98 -0.33 -27.60
CA LEU A 283 -6.77 0.48 -27.41
C LEU A 283 -5.83 -0.07 -26.35
N ALA A 284 -6.38 -0.73 -25.33
CA ALA A 284 -5.62 -1.30 -24.22
C ALA A 284 -6.04 -2.75 -23.97
N TYR A 285 -5.07 -3.60 -23.56
CA TYR A 285 -5.37 -4.93 -23.04
C TYR A 285 -5.69 -4.88 -21.53
N ASP A 286 -4.91 -4.14 -20.80
CA ASP A 286 -5.12 -3.87 -19.36
C ASP A 286 -5.37 -2.38 -19.18
N ILE A 287 -6.47 -2.06 -18.50
CA ILE A 287 -6.81 -0.71 -18.11
C ILE A 287 -7.66 -0.74 -16.85
N HIS A 288 -7.26 0.05 -15.86
CA HIS A 288 -7.99 0.19 -14.60
C HIS A 288 -7.71 1.53 -13.93
N SER A 289 -8.57 1.92 -13.00
CA SER A 289 -8.33 3.03 -12.09
C SER A 289 -8.27 2.53 -10.66
N TYR A 290 -7.51 3.25 -9.83
CA TYR A 290 -7.34 2.98 -8.41
C TYR A 290 -7.11 4.27 -7.64
N THR A 291 -7.34 4.21 -6.33
CA THR A 291 -7.05 5.29 -5.39
C THR A 291 -6.03 4.82 -4.38
N GLU A 292 -5.17 5.72 -3.97
CA GLU A 292 -4.25 5.53 -2.85
C GLU A 292 -4.52 6.65 -1.84
N HIS A 293 -4.58 6.26 -0.57
CA HIS A 293 -4.77 7.20 0.53
C HIS A 293 -3.60 7.05 1.50
N PHE A 294 -2.99 8.17 1.83
CA PHE A 294 -1.93 8.29 2.82
C PHE A 294 -2.40 9.21 3.96
N LEU A 295 -1.63 9.34 5.04
CA LEU A 295 -1.97 10.26 6.14
C LEU A 295 -1.98 11.72 5.67
N GLU A 296 -1.02 12.10 4.81
CA GLU A 296 -0.81 13.48 4.39
C GLU A 296 -1.21 13.76 2.93
N GLY A 297 -1.87 12.83 2.24
CA GLY A 297 -2.27 13.02 0.85
C GLY A 297 -2.90 11.77 0.24
N GLY A 298 -2.97 11.74 -1.08
CA GLY A 298 -3.47 10.59 -1.83
C GLY A 298 -3.33 10.79 -3.33
N ALA A 299 -3.64 9.73 -4.08
CA ALA A 299 -3.66 9.73 -5.54
C ALA A 299 -4.96 9.12 -6.08
N PHE A 300 -5.38 9.62 -7.23
CA PHE A 300 -6.40 9.03 -8.07
C PHE A 300 -5.75 8.74 -9.41
N SER A 301 -5.57 7.47 -9.74
CA SER A 301 -4.71 7.02 -10.82
C SER A 301 -5.43 6.13 -11.81
N ILE A 302 -5.02 6.21 -13.07
CA ILE A 302 -5.45 5.33 -14.17
C ILE A 302 -4.20 4.74 -14.80
N TYR A 303 -4.12 3.43 -14.82
CA TYR A 303 -3.08 2.70 -15.53
C TYR A 303 -3.63 2.10 -16.83
N ALA A 304 -2.81 2.10 -17.90
CA ALA A 304 -3.10 1.34 -19.10
C ALA A 304 -1.83 0.80 -19.79
N GLY A 305 -1.94 -0.42 -20.32
CA GLY A 305 -0.97 -1.02 -21.24
C GLY A 305 -1.51 -0.97 -22.67
N VAL A 306 -0.83 -0.26 -23.57
CA VAL A 306 -1.33 0.07 -24.90
C VAL A 306 -0.34 -0.27 -26.01
N ASP A 307 -0.82 -0.40 -27.24
CA ASP A 307 0.03 -0.43 -28.43
C ASP A 307 0.76 0.94 -28.54
N PRO A 308 2.09 0.96 -28.65
CA PRO A 308 2.86 2.21 -28.76
C PRO A 308 2.38 3.17 -29.85
N LYS A 309 1.93 2.62 -30.97
CA LYS A 309 1.41 3.42 -32.11
C LYS A 309 0.07 4.08 -31.83
N LYS A 310 -0.62 3.65 -30.78
CA LYS A 310 -1.94 4.15 -30.37
C LYS A 310 -1.90 4.95 -29.06
N THR A 311 -0.72 5.23 -28.52
CA THR A 311 -0.57 5.91 -27.22
C THR A 311 -1.33 7.24 -27.16
N GLU A 312 -1.19 8.10 -28.14
CA GLU A 312 -1.90 9.39 -28.19
C GLU A 312 -3.42 9.20 -28.22
N ILE A 313 -3.92 8.29 -29.06
CA ILE A 313 -5.35 8.00 -29.16
C ILE A 313 -5.88 7.44 -27.83
N ALA A 314 -5.10 6.60 -27.16
CA ALA A 314 -5.48 6.03 -25.86
C ALA A 314 -5.52 7.11 -24.77
N VAL A 315 -4.52 7.98 -24.71
CA VAL A 315 -4.46 9.10 -23.75
C VAL A 315 -5.65 10.05 -23.97
N ALA A 316 -5.92 10.44 -25.23
CA ALA A 316 -7.06 11.30 -25.56
C ALA A 316 -8.39 10.65 -25.11
N ALA A 317 -8.58 9.38 -25.40
CA ALA A 317 -9.79 8.65 -25.01
C ALA A 317 -9.94 8.48 -23.49
N ILE A 318 -8.85 8.27 -22.77
CA ILE A 318 -8.85 8.21 -21.29
C ILE A 318 -9.21 9.58 -20.70
N LEU A 319 -8.63 10.66 -21.22
CA LEU A 319 -8.94 12.03 -20.80
C LEU A 319 -10.41 12.38 -21.08
N GLU A 320 -10.95 11.98 -22.24
CA GLU A 320 -12.37 12.13 -22.57
C GLU A 320 -13.26 11.49 -21.49
N GLU A 321 -13.02 10.20 -21.15
CA GLU A 321 -13.80 9.51 -20.11
C GLU A 321 -13.60 10.14 -18.73
N LEU A 322 -12.39 10.58 -18.41
CA LEU A 322 -12.07 11.23 -17.14
C LEU A 322 -12.84 12.55 -16.99
N PHE A 323 -12.83 13.40 -18.00
CA PHE A 323 -13.55 14.68 -17.94
C PHE A 323 -15.07 14.53 -18.04
N GLN A 324 -15.58 13.44 -18.64
CA GLN A 324 -17.00 13.13 -18.60
C GLN A 324 -17.52 12.86 -17.18
N LEU A 325 -16.67 12.39 -16.26
CA LEU A 325 -17.05 12.24 -14.84
C LEU A 325 -17.50 13.55 -14.19
N ARG A 326 -16.97 14.70 -14.62
CA ARG A 326 -17.39 16.04 -14.15
C ARG A 326 -18.83 16.35 -14.51
N GLN A 327 -19.36 15.73 -15.57
CA GLN A 327 -20.77 15.83 -15.93
C GLN A 327 -21.66 14.91 -15.08
N GLY A 328 -21.05 14.06 -14.25
CA GLY A 328 -21.66 13.06 -13.40
C GLY A 328 -21.67 11.65 -14.00
N ILE A 329 -22.12 10.71 -13.21
CA ILE A 329 -22.32 9.32 -13.64
C ILE A 329 -23.83 8.99 -13.61
N ALA A 330 -24.24 7.97 -14.36
CA ALA A 330 -25.61 7.52 -14.34
C ALA A 330 -25.97 6.83 -13.01
N ALA A 331 -27.22 6.92 -12.56
CA ALA A 331 -27.67 6.26 -11.31
C ALA A 331 -27.37 4.76 -11.28
N GLY A 332 -27.48 4.07 -12.43
CA GLY A 332 -27.14 2.67 -12.56
C GLY A 332 -25.64 2.37 -12.41
N GLU A 333 -24.76 3.32 -12.75
CA GLU A 333 -23.31 3.18 -12.53
C GLU A 333 -22.98 3.31 -11.05
N LEU A 334 -23.57 4.29 -10.36
CA LEU A 334 -23.40 4.44 -8.92
C LEU A 334 -23.88 3.18 -8.18
N THR A 335 -25.06 2.65 -8.53
CA THR A 335 -25.59 1.42 -7.92
C THR A 335 -24.60 0.26 -8.11
N ARG A 336 -24.10 0.04 -9.33
CA ARG A 336 -23.11 -1.01 -9.60
C ARG A 336 -21.79 -0.80 -8.85
N ALA A 337 -21.29 0.42 -8.77
CA ALA A 337 -20.06 0.74 -8.04
C ALA A 337 -20.21 0.43 -6.54
N LYS A 338 -21.33 0.82 -5.93
CA LYS A 338 -21.65 0.49 -4.54
C LYS A 338 -21.70 -1.02 -4.30
N GLU A 339 -22.46 -1.75 -5.09
CA GLU A 339 -22.59 -3.21 -4.94
C GLU A 339 -21.23 -3.92 -5.17
N LEU A 340 -20.46 -3.49 -6.16
CA LEU A 340 -19.11 -4.04 -6.42
C LEU A 340 -18.16 -3.79 -5.24
N SER A 341 -18.15 -2.57 -4.69
CA SER A 341 -17.30 -2.21 -3.54
C SER A 341 -17.69 -2.99 -2.29
N LYS A 342 -18.99 -3.08 -1.96
CA LYS A 342 -19.48 -3.86 -0.82
C LYS A 342 -19.21 -5.35 -0.98
N GLY A 343 -19.47 -5.91 -2.17
CA GLY A 343 -19.23 -7.31 -2.46
C GLY A 343 -17.74 -7.67 -2.32
N ARG A 344 -16.84 -6.84 -2.85
CA ARG A 344 -15.40 -7.04 -2.69
C ARG A 344 -14.95 -6.95 -1.23
N LEU A 345 -15.51 -6.03 -0.46
CA LEU A 345 -15.22 -5.91 0.97
C LEU A 345 -15.61 -7.20 1.71
N HIS A 346 -16.81 -7.72 1.49
CA HIS A 346 -17.25 -8.98 2.09
C HIS A 346 -16.33 -10.16 1.73
N LEU A 347 -16.06 -10.35 0.43
CA LEU A 347 -15.20 -11.44 -0.03
C LEU A 347 -13.76 -11.34 0.52
N ARG A 348 -13.22 -10.13 0.57
CA ARG A 348 -11.87 -9.87 1.11
C ARG A 348 -11.77 -10.24 2.60
N LEU A 349 -12.80 -9.96 3.37
CA LEU A 349 -12.81 -10.14 4.83
C LEU A 349 -13.25 -11.55 5.29
N GLU A 350 -13.44 -12.50 4.38
CA GLU A 350 -13.53 -13.93 4.71
C GLU A 350 -12.17 -14.49 5.15
N ASP A 351 -11.06 -13.89 4.70
CA ASP A 351 -9.70 -14.30 5.06
C ASP A 351 -9.24 -13.64 6.36
N SER A 352 -8.77 -14.46 7.33
CA SER A 352 -8.34 -13.98 8.65
C SER A 352 -7.17 -13.00 8.58
N ARG A 353 -6.24 -13.15 7.61
CA ARG A 353 -5.14 -12.19 7.41
C ARG A 353 -5.68 -10.82 6.98
N ASN A 354 -6.62 -10.81 6.06
CA ASN A 354 -7.22 -9.56 5.59
C ASN A 354 -8.01 -8.86 6.70
N VAL A 355 -8.70 -9.62 7.57
CA VAL A 355 -9.38 -9.06 8.75
C VAL A 355 -8.38 -8.43 9.73
N ALA A 356 -7.27 -9.15 10.03
CA ALA A 356 -6.22 -8.61 10.91
C ALA A 356 -5.57 -7.35 10.31
N LEU A 357 -5.24 -7.36 9.03
CA LEU A 357 -4.71 -6.18 8.31
C LEU A 357 -5.70 -5.02 8.31
N TRP A 358 -6.98 -5.28 8.05
CA TRP A 358 -8.04 -4.28 8.00
C TRP A 358 -8.14 -3.49 9.30
N TYR A 359 -8.24 -4.17 10.43
CA TYR A 359 -8.34 -3.50 11.72
C TYR A 359 -7.01 -2.91 12.19
N GLY A 360 -5.91 -3.63 11.97
CA GLY A 360 -4.58 -3.18 12.36
C GLY A 360 -4.14 -1.92 11.63
N ALA A 361 -4.36 -1.83 10.31
CA ALA A 361 -4.01 -0.66 9.51
C ALA A 361 -4.81 0.59 9.92
N GLN A 362 -6.11 0.46 10.15
CA GLN A 362 -6.92 1.56 10.64
C GLN A 362 -6.46 2.04 12.02
N GLU A 363 -6.16 1.12 12.95
CA GLU A 363 -5.68 1.47 14.28
C GLU A 363 -4.34 2.21 14.22
N ILE A 364 -3.38 1.75 13.43
CA ILE A 364 -2.05 2.36 13.41
C ILE A 364 -2.03 3.68 12.67
N LEU A 365 -2.76 3.80 11.56
CA LEU A 365 -2.75 5.00 10.73
C LEU A 365 -3.66 6.10 11.28
N THR A 366 -4.88 5.76 11.69
CA THR A 366 -5.88 6.77 11.99
C THR A 366 -6.41 6.74 13.44
N GLN A 367 -6.13 5.65 14.17
CA GLN A 367 -6.71 5.35 15.49
C GLN A 367 -8.26 5.35 15.48
N GLN A 368 -8.85 5.25 14.31
CA GLN A 368 -10.31 5.20 14.09
C GLN A 368 -10.64 3.95 13.29
N ILE A 369 -11.20 2.96 13.98
CA ILE A 369 -11.55 1.69 13.36
C ILE A 369 -13.03 1.72 12.97
N LEU A 370 -13.31 1.72 11.67
CA LEU A 370 -14.62 1.53 11.11
C LEU A 370 -14.92 0.03 11.01
N SER A 371 -16.10 -0.37 11.46
CA SER A 371 -16.61 -1.73 11.21
C SER A 371 -17.01 -1.89 9.73
N ILE A 372 -17.25 -3.13 9.31
CA ILE A 372 -17.78 -3.43 7.98
C ILE A 372 -19.11 -2.71 7.76
N ASP A 373 -20.00 -2.77 8.76
CA ASP A 373 -21.33 -2.15 8.70
C ASP A 373 -21.24 -0.61 8.62
N ASP A 374 -20.26 0.01 9.31
CA ASP A 374 -20.00 1.44 9.19
C ASP A 374 -19.61 1.81 7.76
N VAL A 375 -18.67 1.06 7.17
CA VAL A 375 -18.23 1.31 5.79
C VAL A 375 -19.36 1.10 4.79
N ILE A 376 -20.17 0.05 4.94
CA ILE A 376 -21.34 -0.20 4.10
C ILE A 376 -22.32 0.97 4.21
N SER A 377 -22.61 1.43 5.42
CA SER A 377 -23.52 2.54 5.66
C SER A 377 -23.02 3.84 5.01
N ILE A 378 -21.71 4.12 5.11
CA ILE A 378 -21.09 5.28 4.46
C ILE A 378 -21.19 5.15 2.93
N VAL A 379 -20.85 4.00 2.36
CA VAL A 379 -20.92 3.74 0.91
C VAL A 379 -22.35 3.88 0.41
N ASP A 380 -23.35 3.36 1.14
CA ASP A 380 -24.76 3.44 0.76
C ASP A 380 -25.30 4.88 0.81
N ALA A 381 -24.79 5.73 1.68
CA ALA A 381 -25.19 7.12 1.81
C ALA A 381 -24.65 8.04 0.68
N ILE A 382 -23.56 7.67 -0.01
CA ILE A 382 -22.96 8.50 -1.06
C ILE A 382 -23.94 8.75 -2.20
N THR A 383 -24.04 10.00 -2.64
CA THR A 383 -24.96 10.47 -3.68
C THR A 383 -24.26 10.75 -5.01
N LEU A 384 -25.05 10.93 -6.08
CA LEU A 384 -24.55 11.35 -7.39
C LEU A 384 -23.93 12.76 -7.32
N ASP A 385 -24.54 13.66 -6.57
CA ASP A 385 -24.07 15.03 -6.42
C ASP A 385 -22.69 15.06 -5.71
N GLU A 386 -22.51 14.23 -4.68
CA GLU A 386 -21.24 14.11 -3.98
C GLU A 386 -20.12 13.56 -4.89
N LEU A 387 -20.41 12.55 -5.73
CA LEU A 387 -19.44 12.07 -6.71
C LEU A 387 -19.07 13.12 -7.75
N ARG A 388 -20.05 13.93 -8.18
CA ARG A 388 -19.82 15.04 -9.10
C ARG A 388 -18.93 16.11 -8.46
N GLU A 389 -19.20 16.49 -7.21
CA GLU A 389 -18.35 17.42 -6.45
C GLU A 389 -16.90 16.93 -6.36
N VAL A 390 -16.71 15.63 -6.06
CA VAL A 390 -15.37 15.02 -6.02
C VAL A 390 -14.70 15.12 -7.39
N ALA A 391 -15.40 14.73 -8.46
CA ALA A 391 -14.86 14.81 -9.82
C ALA A 391 -14.47 16.24 -10.21
N ASP A 392 -15.34 17.22 -9.97
CA ASP A 392 -15.08 18.62 -10.27
C ASP A 392 -13.85 19.18 -9.54
N ARG A 393 -13.62 18.72 -8.30
CA ARG A 393 -12.50 19.19 -7.48
C ARG A 393 -11.16 18.61 -7.90
N ILE A 394 -11.10 17.30 -8.19
CA ILE A 394 -9.82 16.63 -8.47
C ILE A 394 -9.42 16.66 -9.94
N LEU A 395 -10.39 16.68 -10.86
CA LEU A 395 -10.14 16.60 -12.29
C LEU A 395 -9.98 18.00 -12.91
N THR A 396 -8.87 18.63 -12.58
CA THR A 396 -8.48 19.93 -13.17
C THR A 396 -7.31 19.73 -14.14
N GLU A 397 -7.27 20.52 -15.20
CA GLU A 397 -6.19 20.47 -16.21
C GLU A 397 -4.81 20.64 -15.57
N SER A 398 -4.67 21.63 -14.68
CA SER A 398 -3.41 21.86 -13.96
C SER A 398 -3.00 20.75 -13.01
N GLY A 399 -3.94 19.89 -12.58
CA GLY A 399 -3.70 18.77 -11.67
C GLY A 399 -3.26 17.48 -12.36
N LEU A 400 -3.32 17.41 -13.71
CA LEU A 400 -2.99 16.20 -14.45
C LEU A 400 -1.48 15.89 -14.42
N ASN A 401 -1.18 14.62 -14.19
CA ASN A 401 0.18 14.08 -14.30
C ASN A 401 0.14 12.84 -15.19
N LEU A 402 1.03 12.74 -16.16
CA LEU A 402 1.14 11.61 -17.07
C LEU A 402 2.57 11.06 -17.07
N ALA A 403 2.70 9.79 -16.71
CA ALA A 403 3.92 9.01 -16.87
C ALA A 403 3.74 8.02 -18.02
N VAL A 404 4.77 7.89 -18.87
CA VAL A 404 4.79 6.92 -19.96
C VAL A 404 6.14 6.20 -19.97
N THR A 405 6.13 4.87 -20.07
CA THR A 405 7.33 4.07 -20.33
C THR A 405 7.08 3.13 -21.49
N GLY A 406 8.01 3.07 -22.45
CA GLY A 406 7.86 2.27 -23.66
C GLY A 406 8.53 2.91 -24.87
N PRO A 407 8.33 2.37 -26.09
CA PRO A 407 8.92 2.91 -27.30
C PRO A 407 8.18 4.16 -27.83
N VAL A 408 8.03 5.14 -26.94
CA VAL A 408 7.38 6.43 -27.20
C VAL A 408 8.43 7.53 -27.02
N ASN A 409 8.63 8.36 -28.05
CA ASN A 409 9.66 9.41 -28.05
C ASN A 409 9.09 10.83 -28.23
N GLU A 410 7.85 10.95 -28.71
CA GLU A 410 7.26 12.24 -28.99
C GLU A 410 6.51 12.77 -27.76
N GLU A 411 7.05 13.80 -27.14
CA GLU A 411 6.49 14.43 -25.94
C GLU A 411 5.44 15.49 -26.27
N GLU A 412 5.65 16.26 -27.33
CA GLU A 412 4.84 17.43 -27.65
C GLU A 412 3.34 17.14 -27.86
N PRO A 413 2.91 16.07 -28.58
CA PRO A 413 1.49 15.77 -28.72
C PRO A 413 0.83 15.44 -27.38
N LEU A 414 1.50 14.66 -26.51
CA LEU A 414 0.98 14.29 -25.20
C LEU A 414 0.92 15.50 -24.25
N ARG A 415 1.89 16.41 -24.33
CA ARG A 415 1.90 17.66 -23.54
C ARG A 415 0.73 18.54 -23.90
N GLN A 416 0.47 18.75 -25.19
CA GLN A 416 -0.66 19.53 -25.66
C GLN A 416 -2.01 18.99 -25.19
N MET A 417 -2.16 17.64 -25.08
CA MET A 417 -3.37 17.02 -24.56
C MET A 417 -3.60 17.27 -23.05
N LEU A 418 -2.56 17.55 -22.29
CA LEU A 418 -2.67 17.86 -20.87
C LEU A 418 -2.92 19.34 -20.58
N GLU A 419 -2.83 20.21 -21.59
CA GLU A 419 -2.98 21.67 -21.50
C GLU A 419 -4.31 22.18 -22.09
N VAL A 420 -5.30 21.29 -22.25
CA VAL A 420 -6.62 21.59 -22.89
C VAL A 420 -7.64 22.16 -21.91
#